data_2eff614494c541c6ccc4bd66f1dedfe0
#
_entry.id   2eff614494c541c6ccc4bd66f1dedfe0
#
_cell.length_a   1.000
_cell.length_b   1.000
_cell.length_c   1.000
_cell.angle_alpha   90.00
_cell.angle_beta   90.00
_cell.angle_gamma   90.00
#
_symmetry.space_group_name_H-M   'P 1'
#
loop_
_entity.id
_entity.type
_entity.pdbx_description
1 polymer ?
#
loop_
_entity_poly.entity_id
_entity_poly.type
_entity_poly.pdbx_seq_one_letter_code
_entity_poly.pdbx_strand_id
1 'polypeptide(L)'
;MAVNQALLREAQATGPVRVPVARPRLPSAEAVFPYIQRIDEAGWYSNFGPLLTEFEARLAGRFPTGTEVVTVTNATQALTLTLMAMDLPAGGYVVMPAWTFVATAHAVVQAGLKPWFADVDPDSWMLRPEAVSALPADVREQVVAVIPVSAFGASADMAAWRAFRDETGVPVLVDAAAAFDTLDDAELPAVVSLHATKVLGIGEGGFLATRDAALASRVRRLTTFGFHGGRESQVAATNAKLSEYAAAVGLAGLDAWPSDRFRFLRAAQQLRISLIGQPNVRFQDGWGAEWATSVCTVGLPDGTAGAVAATLHEQGIDTRQWWGTGCHTTPAFADCARGDLRHTDRLARSVIGLPFSIDLGVAETERISCALRQALADL
;
A
#
# COMPACT_ATOMS: atom_id res chain seq x y z
N MET A 1 11.73 29.09 -17.17
CA MET A 1 11.72 27.77 -16.52
C MET A 1 13.11 27.11 -16.41
N ALA A 2 14.02 27.23 -17.39
CA ALA A 2 15.38 26.65 -17.35
C ALA A 2 16.29 27.23 -16.25
N VAL A 3 16.18 28.52 -15.92
CA VAL A 3 17.00 29.21 -14.90
C VAL A 3 16.71 28.70 -13.48
N ASN A 4 15.46 28.35 -13.17
CA ASN A 4 15.10 27.81 -11.85
C ASN A 4 15.60 26.36 -11.61
N GLN A 5 15.74 25.57 -12.67
CA GLN A 5 16.31 24.21 -12.55
C GLN A 5 17.82 24.21 -12.35
N ALA A 6 18.53 25.19 -12.93
CA ALA A 6 19.96 25.36 -12.73
C ALA A 6 20.27 25.83 -11.29
N LEU A 7 19.52 26.80 -10.77
CA LEU A 7 19.66 27.29 -9.39
C LEU A 7 19.32 26.20 -8.35
N LEU A 8 18.34 25.35 -8.61
CA LEU A 8 18.04 24.20 -7.74
C LEU A 8 19.12 23.11 -7.79
N ARG A 9 19.81 22.95 -8.92
CA ARG A 9 20.97 22.05 -9.04
C ARG A 9 22.22 22.59 -8.35
N GLU A 10 22.47 23.91 -8.42
CA GLU A 10 23.61 24.54 -7.75
C GLU A 10 23.43 24.61 -6.23
N ALA A 11 22.22 24.80 -5.71
CA ALA A 11 21.93 24.74 -4.27
C ALA A 11 22.10 23.34 -3.66
N GLN A 12 22.13 22.28 -4.49
CA GLN A 12 22.36 20.89 -4.05
C GLN A 12 23.84 20.49 -4.01
N ALA A 13 24.76 21.36 -4.42
CA ALA A 13 26.17 21.01 -4.69
C ALA A 13 27.16 21.16 -3.54
N THR A 14 26.75 21.57 -2.33
CA THR A 14 27.69 21.85 -1.22
C THR A 14 27.53 20.98 0.03
N GLY A 15 26.61 20.00 0.04
CA GLY A 15 26.44 19.02 1.13
C GLY A 15 26.92 17.63 0.74
N PRO A 16 27.11 16.72 1.71
CA PRO A 16 27.39 15.31 1.40
C PRO A 16 26.25 14.75 0.51
N VAL A 17 26.62 13.93 -0.50
CA VAL A 17 25.66 13.27 -1.40
C VAL A 17 24.60 12.55 -0.53
N ARG A 18 23.35 13.00 -0.62
CA ARG A 18 22.26 12.44 0.18
C ARG A 18 21.82 11.08 -0.37
N VAL A 19 21.51 10.15 0.54
CA VAL A 19 20.84 8.88 0.21
C VAL A 19 19.36 9.07 0.48
N PRO A 20 18.51 9.22 -0.57
CA PRO A 20 17.10 9.46 -0.39
C PRO A 20 16.40 8.21 0.13
N VAL A 21 15.33 8.39 0.94
CA VAL A 21 14.58 7.29 1.56
C VAL A 21 13.93 6.35 0.54
N ALA A 22 13.58 6.85 -0.63
CA ALA A 22 12.98 6.07 -1.72
C ALA A 22 13.39 6.63 -3.08
N ARG A 23 13.49 5.74 -4.06
CA ARG A 23 13.68 6.07 -5.50
C ARG A 23 12.61 5.32 -6.29
N PRO A 24 11.42 5.90 -6.49
CA PRO A 24 10.39 5.29 -7.31
C PRO A 24 10.93 5.00 -8.71
N ARG A 25 10.56 3.86 -9.26
CA ARG A 25 10.95 3.44 -10.59
C ARG A 25 9.75 2.89 -11.34
N LEU A 26 9.52 3.46 -12.51
CA LEU A 26 8.55 2.98 -13.47
C LEU A 26 9.28 2.33 -14.66
N PRO A 27 8.59 1.57 -15.51
CA PRO A 27 9.14 1.09 -16.76
C PRO A 27 9.72 2.24 -17.61
N SER A 28 10.81 1.97 -18.32
CA SER A 28 11.42 2.97 -19.21
C SER A 28 10.48 3.32 -20.38
N ALA A 29 10.72 4.49 -21.00
CA ALA A 29 9.98 4.90 -22.17
C ALA A 29 10.05 3.85 -23.30
N GLU A 30 11.23 3.22 -23.49
CA GLU A 30 11.42 2.15 -24.48
C GLU A 30 10.56 0.92 -24.20
N ALA A 31 10.41 0.52 -22.92
CA ALA A 31 9.57 -0.61 -22.54
C ALA A 31 8.07 -0.31 -22.72
N VAL A 32 7.66 0.94 -22.54
CA VAL A 32 6.26 1.37 -22.69
C VAL A 32 5.89 1.63 -24.15
N PHE A 33 6.84 2.04 -24.98
CA PHE A 33 6.61 2.49 -26.35
C PHE A 33 5.81 1.49 -27.21
N PRO A 34 6.09 0.17 -27.22
CA PRO A 34 5.28 -0.80 -27.99
C PRO A 34 3.79 -0.80 -27.62
N TYR A 35 3.48 -0.56 -26.37
CA TYR A 35 2.09 -0.46 -25.89
C TYR A 35 1.45 0.86 -26.31
N ILE A 36 2.21 1.97 -26.33
CA ILE A 36 1.72 3.27 -26.85
C ILE A 36 1.36 3.16 -28.34
N GLN A 37 2.18 2.47 -29.15
CA GLN A 37 1.86 2.23 -30.56
C GLN A 37 0.53 1.49 -30.73
N ARG A 38 0.23 0.50 -29.90
CA ARG A 38 -1.05 -0.22 -29.93
C ARG A 38 -2.24 0.69 -29.58
N ILE A 39 -2.06 1.70 -28.69
CA ILE A 39 -3.08 2.72 -28.42
C ILE A 39 -3.34 3.54 -29.69
N ASP A 40 -2.29 4.00 -30.37
CA ASP A 40 -2.40 4.81 -31.57
C ASP A 40 -3.09 4.02 -32.71
N GLU A 41 -2.69 2.75 -32.92
CA GLU A 41 -3.28 1.86 -33.92
C GLU A 41 -4.77 1.59 -33.65
N ALA A 42 -5.14 1.39 -32.36
CA ALA A 42 -6.54 1.13 -31.99
C ALA A 42 -7.40 2.39 -31.98
N GLY A 43 -6.81 3.58 -31.81
CA GLY A 43 -7.52 4.84 -31.58
C GLY A 43 -8.38 4.82 -30.33
N TRP A 44 -8.04 4.00 -29.33
CA TRP A 44 -8.81 3.80 -28.10
C TRP A 44 -7.99 4.24 -26.89
N TYR A 45 -8.43 5.27 -26.17
CA TYR A 45 -7.63 5.94 -25.14
C TYR A 45 -8.14 5.73 -23.72
N SER A 46 -9.40 5.31 -23.55
CA SER A 46 -10.10 5.15 -22.26
C SER A 46 -11.31 4.22 -22.41
N ASN A 47 -12.06 3.98 -21.31
CA ASN A 47 -13.31 3.24 -21.31
C ASN A 47 -13.16 1.76 -21.70
N PHE A 48 -12.31 1.05 -20.98
CA PHE A 48 -12.12 -0.40 -21.10
C PHE A 48 -11.67 -0.85 -22.49
N GLY A 49 -10.64 -0.20 -23.02
CA GLY A 49 -10.02 -0.56 -24.27
C GLY A 49 -9.16 -1.82 -24.18
N PRO A 50 -8.51 -2.19 -25.29
CA PRO A 50 -7.78 -3.44 -25.39
C PRO A 50 -6.66 -3.62 -24.37
N LEU A 51 -5.88 -2.55 -24.09
CA LEU A 51 -4.75 -2.66 -23.15
C LEU A 51 -5.24 -2.77 -21.70
N LEU A 52 -6.27 -2.02 -21.34
CA LEU A 52 -6.86 -2.14 -20.00
C LEU A 52 -7.44 -3.53 -19.78
N THR A 53 -8.15 -4.09 -20.75
CA THR A 53 -8.69 -5.45 -20.69
C THR A 53 -7.57 -6.49 -20.55
N GLU A 54 -6.49 -6.36 -21.31
CA GLU A 54 -5.32 -7.22 -21.21
C GLU A 54 -4.64 -7.08 -19.85
N PHE A 55 -4.48 -5.84 -19.36
CA PHE A 55 -3.86 -5.57 -18.07
C PHE A 55 -4.66 -6.20 -16.92
N GLU A 56 -5.99 -6.03 -16.89
CA GLU A 56 -6.86 -6.69 -15.91
C GLU A 56 -6.77 -8.21 -15.98
N ALA A 57 -6.78 -8.78 -17.18
CA ALA A 57 -6.65 -10.22 -17.39
C ALA A 57 -5.30 -10.78 -16.88
N ARG A 58 -4.20 -10.05 -17.15
CA ARG A 58 -2.86 -10.45 -16.66
C ARG A 58 -2.72 -10.29 -15.16
N LEU A 59 -3.33 -9.27 -14.56
CA LEU A 59 -3.42 -9.14 -13.10
C LEU A 59 -4.23 -10.29 -12.49
N ALA A 60 -5.40 -10.61 -13.08
CA ALA A 60 -6.25 -11.73 -12.63
C ALA A 60 -5.52 -13.08 -12.73
N GLY A 61 -4.68 -13.27 -13.76
CA GLY A 61 -3.86 -14.48 -13.93
C GLY A 61 -2.81 -14.72 -12.82
N ARG A 62 -2.61 -13.77 -11.91
CA ARG A 62 -1.76 -13.95 -10.71
C ARG A 62 -2.48 -14.66 -9.57
N PHE A 63 -3.79 -14.79 -9.64
CA PHE A 63 -4.67 -15.34 -8.61
C PHE A 63 -5.29 -16.67 -9.06
N PRO A 64 -5.89 -17.42 -8.15
CA PRO A 64 -6.66 -18.61 -8.49
C PRO A 64 -7.77 -18.30 -9.51
N THR A 65 -8.08 -19.30 -10.36
CA THR A 65 -9.13 -19.18 -11.38
C THR A 65 -10.45 -18.71 -10.78
N GLY A 66 -11.13 -17.82 -11.49
CA GLY A 66 -12.38 -17.20 -11.06
C GLY A 66 -12.20 -15.91 -10.26
N THR A 67 -10.97 -15.40 -10.15
CA THR A 67 -10.72 -14.07 -9.58
C THR A 67 -10.98 -13.00 -10.63
N GLU A 68 -11.81 -12.03 -10.26
CA GLU A 68 -12.07 -10.80 -11.01
C GLU A 68 -11.10 -9.69 -10.56
N VAL A 69 -10.61 -8.91 -11.50
CA VAL A 69 -9.84 -7.69 -11.24
C VAL A 69 -10.59 -6.49 -11.81
N VAL A 70 -10.71 -5.44 -11.00
CA VAL A 70 -11.28 -4.16 -11.41
C VAL A 70 -10.25 -3.07 -11.15
N THR A 71 -9.70 -2.49 -12.21
CA THR A 71 -8.76 -1.37 -12.09
C THR A 71 -9.49 -0.06 -11.81
N VAL A 72 -8.84 0.80 -11.01
CA VAL A 72 -9.38 2.08 -10.53
C VAL A 72 -8.26 3.13 -10.56
N THR A 73 -8.60 4.41 -10.63
CA THR A 73 -7.65 5.53 -10.69
C THR A 73 -6.61 5.54 -9.57
N ASN A 74 -6.91 5.02 -8.40
CA ASN A 74 -5.98 4.81 -7.27
C ASN A 74 -6.60 3.86 -6.24
N ALA A 75 -5.78 3.35 -5.31
CA ALA A 75 -6.23 2.41 -4.28
C ALA A 75 -7.25 3.03 -3.29
N THR A 76 -7.14 4.31 -2.98
CA THR A 76 -8.11 4.98 -2.10
C THR A 76 -9.51 4.93 -2.71
N GLN A 77 -9.64 5.24 -4.01
CA GLN A 77 -10.91 5.10 -4.72
C GLN A 77 -11.35 3.63 -4.83
N ALA A 78 -10.42 2.69 -5.02
CA ALA A 78 -10.76 1.28 -5.03
C ALA A 78 -11.37 0.83 -3.69
N LEU A 79 -10.76 1.21 -2.54
CA LEU A 79 -11.32 0.96 -1.21
C LEU A 79 -12.71 1.61 -1.03
N THR A 80 -12.82 2.91 -1.36
CA THR A 80 -14.08 3.65 -1.26
C THR A 80 -15.20 2.98 -2.06
N LEU A 81 -14.95 2.71 -3.34
CA LEU A 81 -15.96 2.14 -4.23
C LEU A 81 -16.32 0.69 -3.86
N THR A 82 -15.36 -0.06 -3.31
CA THR A 82 -15.63 -1.42 -2.81
C THR A 82 -16.53 -1.36 -1.58
N LEU A 83 -16.27 -0.48 -0.61
CA LEU A 83 -17.16 -0.28 0.55
C LEU A 83 -18.57 0.16 0.12
N MET A 84 -18.67 1.10 -0.82
CA MET A 84 -19.97 1.51 -1.39
C MET A 84 -20.70 0.35 -2.09
N ALA A 85 -19.96 -0.53 -2.79
CA ALA A 85 -20.52 -1.67 -3.48
C ALA A 85 -20.94 -2.83 -2.56
N MET A 86 -20.47 -2.85 -1.30
CA MET A 86 -20.87 -3.84 -0.30
C MET A 86 -22.24 -3.59 0.31
N ASP A 87 -22.87 -2.46 0.00
CA ASP A 87 -24.22 -2.09 0.47
C ASP A 87 -24.35 -2.15 2.01
N LEU A 88 -23.40 -1.57 2.70
CA LEU A 88 -23.28 -1.60 4.16
C LEU A 88 -24.25 -0.59 4.80
N PRO A 89 -24.76 -0.86 6.02
CA PRO A 89 -25.57 0.10 6.77
C PRO A 89 -24.86 1.44 6.94
N ALA A 90 -25.50 2.52 6.50
CA ALA A 90 -24.96 3.87 6.53
C ALA A 90 -24.60 4.30 7.96
N GLY A 91 -23.43 4.92 8.11
CA GLY A 91 -22.93 5.42 9.41
C GLY A 91 -22.48 4.34 10.37
N GLY A 92 -22.45 3.07 9.95
CA GLY A 92 -21.89 1.97 10.74
C GLY A 92 -20.39 2.08 10.91
N TYR A 93 -19.83 1.39 11.90
CA TYR A 93 -18.40 1.37 12.13
C TYR A 93 -17.68 0.40 11.17
N VAL A 94 -16.57 0.88 10.60
CA VAL A 94 -15.58 0.04 9.94
C VAL A 94 -14.36 -0.04 10.84
N VAL A 95 -14.10 -1.22 11.38
CA VAL A 95 -12.93 -1.46 12.22
C VAL A 95 -11.69 -1.56 11.33
N MET A 96 -10.67 -0.79 11.67
CA MET A 96 -9.41 -0.74 10.94
C MET A 96 -8.24 -0.49 11.91
N PRO A 97 -6.99 -0.85 11.55
CA PRO A 97 -5.86 -0.55 12.42
C PRO A 97 -5.63 0.97 12.50
N ALA A 98 -5.22 1.45 13.67
CA ALA A 98 -4.72 2.81 13.81
C ALA A 98 -3.32 2.97 13.18
N TRP A 99 -2.56 1.89 13.11
CA TRP A 99 -1.28 1.80 12.42
C TRP A 99 -1.52 1.50 10.93
N THR A 100 -1.82 2.56 10.17
CA THR A 100 -2.08 2.54 8.72
C THR A 100 -1.83 3.90 8.10
N PHE A 101 -1.77 3.93 6.76
CA PHE A 101 -1.79 5.18 6.01
C PHE A 101 -3.20 5.80 6.03
N VAL A 102 -3.28 7.12 6.01
CA VAL A 102 -4.55 7.87 6.11
C VAL A 102 -5.58 7.53 5.01
N ALA A 103 -5.13 6.97 3.89
CA ALA A 103 -6.01 6.61 2.77
C ALA A 103 -7.11 5.61 3.18
N THR A 104 -6.79 4.66 4.08
CA THR A 104 -7.75 3.67 4.58
C THR A 104 -8.91 4.35 5.30
N ALA A 105 -8.63 5.31 6.20
CA ALA A 105 -9.65 6.06 6.93
C ALA A 105 -10.44 7.01 6.01
N HIS A 106 -9.76 7.68 5.08
CA HIS A 106 -10.44 8.52 4.07
C HIS A 106 -11.42 7.71 3.23
N ALA A 107 -11.07 6.47 2.82
CA ALA A 107 -11.97 5.61 2.07
C ALA A 107 -13.24 5.27 2.83
N VAL A 108 -13.12 4.98 4.14
CA VAL A 108 -14.26 4.72 5.01
C VAL A 108 -15.19 5.93 5.10
N VAL A 109 -14.64 7.12 5.36
CA VAL A 109 -15.43 8.36 5.46
C VAL A 109 -16.09 8.70 4.13
N GLN A 110 -15.37 8.57 3.02
CA GLN A 110 -15.92 8.83 1.67
C GLN A 110 -17.04 7.85 1.28
N ALA A 111 -17.02 6.64 1.84
CA ALA A 111 -18.10 5.65 1.68
C ALA A 111 -19.32 5.93 2.58
N GLY A 112 -19.33 7.02 3.37
CA GLY A 112 -20.42 7.35 4.30
C GLY A 112 -20.43 6.53 5.59
N LEU A 113 -19.32 5.91 5.93
CA LEU A 113 -19.11 5.06 7.09
C LEU A 113 -18.23 5.76 8.13
N LYS A 114 -18.07 5.16 9.31
CA LYS A 114 -17.29 5.72 10.41
C LYS A 114 -16.07 4.84 10.72
N PRO A 115 -14.83 5.39 10.68
CA PRO A 115 -13.67 4.65 11.16
C PRO A 115 -13.79 4.34 12.66
N TRP A 116 -13.46 3.09 13.03
CA TRP A 116 -13.20 2.69 14.39
C TRP A 116 -11.77 2.14 14.47
N PHE A 117 -10.88 2.82 15.21
CA PHE A 117 -9.46 2.44 15.24
C PHE A 117 -9.21 1.38 16.31
N ALA A 118 -8.67 0.25 15.86
CA ALA A 118 -8.19 -0.84 16.67
C ALA A 118 -6.65 -0.85 16.74
N ASP A 119 -6.12 -1.44 17.80
CA ASP A 119 -4.68 -1.64 17.94
C ASP A 119 -4.19 -2.80 17.07
N VAL A 120 -2.90 -2.85 16.87
CA VAL A 120 -2.24 -3.88 16.06
C VAL A 120 -1.44 -4.83 16.95
N ASP A 121 -1.17 -6.00 16.43
CA ASP A 121 -0.22 -6.93 17.00
C ASP A 121 1.20 -6.34 16.96
N PRO A 122 1.96 -6.35 18.07
CA PRO A 122 3.25 -5.68 18.18
C PRO A 122 4.36 -6.34 17.34
N ASP A 123 4.16 -7.59 16.92
CA ASP A 123 5.16 -8.33 16.17
C ASP A 123 4.92 -8.26 14.67
N SER A 124 3.71 -8.51 14.21
CA SER A 124 3.35 -8.42 12.80
C SER A 124 3.07 -6.99 12.34
N TRP A 125 2.74 -6.05 13.25
CA TRP A 125 2.28 -4.68 13.00
C TRP A 125 0.93 -4.61 12.28
N MET A 126 0.15 -5.66 12.34
CA MET A 126 -1.13 -5.79 11.66
C MET A 126 -2.28 -6.02 12.64
N LEU A 127 -3.48 -5.60 12.26
CA LEU A 127 -4.71 -5.93 12.97
C LEU A 127 -4.96 -7.44 12.90
N ARG A 128 -5.38 -8.02 14.02
CA ARG A 128 -5.78 -9.43 14.12
C ARG A 128 -7.28 -9.57 14.38
N PRO A 129 -7.92 -10.65 13.91
CA PRO A 129 -9.34 -10.91 14.16
C PRO A 129 -9.73 -10.89 15.64
N GLU A 130 -8.85 -11.39 16.52
CA GLU A 130 -9.08 -11.44 17.95
C GLU A 130 -9.28 -10.05 18.56
N ALA A 131 -8.56 -9.04 18.03
CA ALA A 131 -8.74 -7.66 18.49
C ALA A 131 -10.13 -7.11 18.15
N VAL A 132 -10.72 -7.53 17.05
CA VAL A 132 -12.10 -7.17 16.67
C VAL A 132 -13.11 -7.93 17.53
N SER A 133 -12.89 -9.20 17.76
CA SER A 133 -13.75 -10.05 18.60
C SER A 133 -13.78 -9.60 20.05
N ALA A 134 -12.68 -9.00 20.54
CA ALA A 134 -12.54 -8.48 21.91
C ALA A 134 -13.17 -7.09 22.12
N LEU A 135 -13.71 -6.44 21.07
CA LEU A 135 -14.39 -5.15 21.22
C LEU A 135 -15.60 -5.25 22.16
N PRO A 136 -15.95 -4.16 22.87
CA PRO A 136 -17.18 -4.09 23.66
C PRO A 136 -18.42 -4.47 22.82
N ALA A 137 -19.41 -5.11 23.43
CA ALA A 137 -20.58 -5.62 22.71
C ALA A 137 -21.36 -4.51 21.99
N ASP A 138 -21.52 -3.37 22.62
CA ASP A 138 -22.18 -2.18 22.07
C ASP A 138 -21.45 -1.58 20.85
N VAL A 139 -20.14 -1.75 20.76
CA VAL A 139 -19.34 -1.39 19.59
C VAL A 139 -19.50 -2.45 18.50
N ARG A 140 -19.36 -3.75 18.85
CA ARG A 140 -19.45 -4.86 17.89
C ARG A 140 -20.79 -4.89 17.13
N GLU A 141 -21.89 -4.57 17.82
CA GLU A 141 -23.23 -4.49 17.22
C GLU A 141 -23.34 -3.40 16.12
N GLN A 142 -22.43 -2.42 16.14
CA GLN A 142 -22.39 -1.35 15.16
C GLN A 142 -21.35 -1.58 14.05
N VAL A 143 -20.53 -2.65 14.17
CA VAL A 143 -19.52 -2.96 13.15
C VAL A 143 -20.18 -3.53 11.91
N VAL A 144 -19.99 -2.85 10.79
CA VAL A 144 -20.56 -3.25 9.48
C VAL A 144 -19.51 -3.82 8.53
N ALA A 145 -18.22 -3.59 8.77
CA ALA A 145 -17.11 -4.17 8.04
C ALA A 145 -15.78 -4.06 8.82
N VAL A 146 -14.78 -4.81 8.39
CA VAL A 146 -13.40 -4.71 8.88
C VAL A 146 -12.45 -4.50 7.72
N ILE A 147 -11.43 -3.63 7.90
CA ILE A 147 -10.35 -3.43 6.93
C ILE A 147 -9.01 -3.78 7.59
N PRO A 148 -8.55 -5.03 7.54
CA PRO A 148 -7.15 -5.33 7.86
C PRO A 148 -6.24 -4.72 6.81
N VAL A 149 -5.04 -4.28 7.25
CA VAL A 149 -4.04 -3.65 6.38
C VAL A 149 -2.78 -4.51 6.33
N SER A 150 -2.34 -4.84 5.12
CA SER A 150 -1.06 -5.52 4.85
C SER A 150 0.10 -4.54 5.05
N ALA A 151 0.60 -4.46 6.29
CA ALA A 151 1.56 -3.44 6.70
C ALA A 151 2.86 -3.52 5.87
N PHE A 152 3.17 -2.45 5.13
CA PHE A 152 4.37 -2.26 4.31
C PHE A 152 4.63 -3.34 3.25
N GLY A 153 3.64 -4.18 2.97
CA GLY A 153 3.71 -5.27 1.98
C GLY A 153 3.78 -6.68 2.57
N ALA A 154 3.83 -6.82 3.89
CA ALA A 154 3.67 -8.12 4.54
C ALA A 154 2.25 -8.67 4.29
N SER A 155 2.11 -9.98 4.15
CA SER A 155 0.81 -10.62 3.96
C SER A 155 -0.03 -10.53 5.23
N ALA A 156 -1.27 -10.06 5.11
CA ALA A 156 -2.26 -10.26 6.16
C ALA A 156 -2.58 -11.77 6.29
N ASP A 157 -2.95 -12.22 7.49
CA ASP A 157 -3.39 -13.61 7.70
C ASP A 157 -4.78 -13.82 7.07
N MET A 158 -4.78 -14.09 5.76
CA MET A 158 -6.01 -14.27 4.97
C MET A 158 -6.85 -15.44 5.50
N ALA A 159 -6.23 -16.49 6.04
CA ALA A 159 -6.94 -17.64 6.58
C ALA A 159 -7.72 -17.27 7.87
N ALA A 160 -7.06 -16.56 8.80
CA ALA A 160 -7.71 -16.09 10.01
C ALA A 160 -8.83 -15.08 9.71
N TRP A 161 -8.65 -14.19 8.73
CA TRP A 161 -9.69 -13.24 8.34
C TRP A 161 -10.87 -13.89 7.62
N ARG A 162 -10.64 -14.97 6.85
CA ARG A 162 -11.74 -15.79 6.28
C ARG A 162 -12.54 -16.45 7.40
N ALA A 163 -11.86 -17.11 8.33
CA ALA A 163 -12.52 -17.74 9.48
C ALA A 163 -13.36 -16.74 10.27
N PHE A 164 -12.83 -15.54 10.53
CA PHE A 164 -13.56 -14.46 11.20
C PHE A 164 -14.84 -14.05 10.43
N ARG A 165 -14.72 -13.84 9.11
CA ARG A 165 -15.88 -13.51 8.26
C ARG A 165 -16.94 -14.62 8.33
N ASP A 166 -16.51 -15.86 8.22
CA ASP A 166 -17.42 -17.02 8.18
C ASP A 166 -18.12 -17.26 9.52
N GLU A 167 -17.43 -16.97 10.62
CA GLU A 167 -18.00 -17.09 11.98
C GLU A 167 -18.95 -15.93 12.32
N THR A 168 -18.58 -14.71 11.96
CA THR A 168 -19.32 -13.50 12.39
C THR A 168 -20.30 -12.97 11.38
N GLY A 169 -20.14 -13.33 10.10
CA GLY A 169 -20.87 -12.72 8.99
C GLY A 169 -20.43 -11.28 8.67
N VAL A 170 -19.46 -10.72 9.39
CA VAL A 170 -18.98 -9.35 9.17
C VAL A 170 -18.10 -9.31 7.92
N PRO A 171 -18.42 -8.47 6.92
CA PRO A 171 -17.61 -8.31 5.72
C PRO A 171 -16.17 -7.87 6.02
N VAL A 172 -15.20 -8.43 5.29
CA VAL A 172 -13.79 -8.07 5.38
C VAL A 172 -13.31 -7.57 4.02
N LEU A 173 -12.69 -6.38 3.99
CA LEU A 173 -12.02 -5.80 2.83
C LEU A 173 -10.54 -5.60 3.16
N VAL A 174 -9.64 -6.26 2.46
CA VAL A 174 -8.20 -6.16 2.76
C VAL A 174 -7.58 -4.95 2.05
N ASP A 175 -7.00 -4.03 2.81
CA ASP A 175 -6.12 -3.00 2.26
C ASP A 175 -4.71 -3.61 2.05
N ALA A 176 -4.50 -4.12 0.86
CA ALA A 176 -3.26 -4.70 0.38
C ALA A 176 -2.44 -3.72 -0.47
N ALA A 177 -2.57 -2.40 -0.20
CA ALA A 177 -2.00 -1.33 -1.04
C ALA A 177 -0.48 -1.45 -1.29
N ALA A 178 0.26 -2.11 -0.41
CA ALA A 178 1.70 -2.36 -0.60
C ALA A 178 2.02 -3.85 -0.89
N ALA A 179 1.02 -4.72 -0.92
CA ALA A 179 1.17 -6.17 -0.89
C ALA A 179 1.02 -6.84 -2.28
N PHE A 180 1.41 -6.16 -3.36
CA PHE A 180 1.35 -6.71 -4.71
C PHE A 180 2.08 -8.06 -4.85
N ASP A 181 3.20 -8.23 -4.14
CA ASP A 181 3.98 -9.47 -4.20
C ASP A 181 3.40 -10.60 -3.33
N THR A 182 2.82 -10.25 -2.19
CA THR A 182 2.37 -11.22 -1.17
C THR A 182 0.90 -11.59 -1.29
N LEU A 183 0.09 -10.83 -2.04
CA LEU A 183 -1.31 -11.14 -2.26
C LEU A 183 -1.43 -12.20 -3.36
N ASP A 184 -1.76 -13.41 -2.98
CA ASP A 184 -1.89 -14.60 -3.85
C ASP A 184 -3.30 -15.20 -3.88
N ASP A 185 -4.22 -14.67 -3.05
CA ASP A 185 -5.62 -15.08 -2.99
C ASP A 185 -6.55 -13.84 -2.90
N ALA A 186 -7.74 -13.95 -3.45
CA ALA A 186 -8.75 -12.92 -3.48
C ALA A 186 -10.15 -13.43 -3.06
N GLU A 187 -10.20 -14.47 -2.21
CA GLU A 187 -11.44 -14.95 -1.61
C GLU A 187 -12.06 -13.88 -0.69
N LEU A 188 -11.21 -13.16 0.04
CA LEU A 188 -11.57 -11.86 0.59
C LEU A 188 -11.26 -10.79 -0.45
N PRO A 189 -12.16 -9.83 -0.71
CA PRO A 189 -11.84 -8.70 -1.57
C PRO A 189 -10.63 -7.94 -1.03
N ALA A 190 -9.68 -7.67 -1.92
CA ALA A 190 -8.43 -6.99 -1.55
C ALA A 190 -8.10 -5.89 -2.56
N VAL A 191 -7.60 -4.77 -2.05
CA VAL A 191 -7.23 -3.60 -2.87
C VAL A 191 -5.73 -3.41 -2.87
N VAL A 192 -5.15 -3.33 -4.07
CA VAL A 192 -3.72 -3.11 -4.31
C VAL A 192 -3.49 -1.74 -4.94
N SER A 193 -2.46 -1.04 -4.51
CA SER A 193 -2.04 0.24 -5.09
C SER A 193 -0.99 0.03 -6.19
N LEU A 194 -1.17 0.78 -7.27
CA LEU A 194 -0.23 0.90 -8.38
C LEU A 194 0.40 2.30 -8.44
N HIS A 195 0.34 3.06 -7.32
CA HIS A 195 1.02 4.34 -7.22
C HIS A 195 2.51 4.20 -7.54
N ALA A 196 3.13 5.26 -8.11
CA ALA A 196 4.53 5.27 -8.56
C ALA A 196 5.55 4.75 -7.54
N THR A 197 5.27 4.85 -6.23
CA THR A 197 6.15 4.39 -5.16
C THR A 197 6.04 2.89 -4.85
N LYS A 198 5.09 2.17 -5.46
CA LYS A 198 4.87 0.73 -5.22
C LYS A 198 5.78 -0.12 -6.11
N VAL A 199 5.90 -1.40 -5.79
CA VAL A 199 6.74 -2.34 -6.55
C VAL A 199 6.28 -2.50 -8.00
N LEU A 200 4.97 -2.41 -8.27
CA LEU A 200 4.38 -2.29 -9.59
C LEU A 200 3.78 -0.87 -9.72
N GLY A 201 4.63 0.14 -9.91
CA GLY A 201 4.19 1.53 -10.08
C GLY A 201 3.80 1.83 -11.53
N ILE A 202 2.69 2.57 -11.71
CA ILE A 202 2.22 3.04 -13.03
C ILE A 202 2.01 4.55 -13.08
N GLY A 203 2.43 5.28 -12.05
CA GLY A 203 2.09 6.68 -11.77
C GLY A 203 0.98 6.74 -10.75
N GLU A 204 -0.25 6.76 -11.18
CA GLU A 204 -1.45 6.61 -10.34
C GLU A 204 -2.27 5.43 -10.84
N GLY A 205 -2.78 4.62 -9.91
CA GLY A 205 -3.61 3.47 -10.18
C GLY A 205 -3.84 2.61 -8.93
N GLY A 206 -4.78 1.72 -9.05
CA GLY A 206 -5.07 0.67 -8.09
C GLY A 206 -6.01 -0.36 -8.69
N PHE A 207 -6.21 -1.46 -8.00
CA PHE A 207 -7.20 -2.44 -8.41
C PHE A 207 -7.81 -3.15 -7.20
N LEU A 208 -9.05 -3.56 -7.36
CA LEU A 208 -9.71 -4.57 -6.54
C LEU A 208 -9.44 -5.94 -7.15
N ALA A 209 -9.07 -6.92 -6.34
CA ALA A 209 -9.12 -8.34 -6.67
C ALA A 209 -10.17 -9.02 -5.77
N THR A 210 -11.04 -9.84 -6.36
CA THR A 210 -12.11 -10.53 -5.62
C THR A 210 -12.60 -11.75 -6.37
N ARG A 211 -13.06 -12.78 -5.66
CA ARG A 211 -13.78 -13.94 -6.25
C ARG A 211 -15.29 -13.72 -6.31
N ASP A 212 -15.80 -12.64 -5.73
CA ASP A 212 -17.20 -12.23 -5.85
C ASP A 212 -17.41 -11.43 -7.16
N ALA A 213 -17.85 -12.12 -8.22
CA ALA A 213 -18.13 -11.51 -9.51
C ALA A 213 -19.26 -10.45 -9.44
N ALA A 214 -20.21 -10.60 -8.51
CA ALA A 214 -21.25 -9.61 -8.31
C ALA A 214 -20.69 -8.33 -7.69
N LEU A 215 -19.81 -8.44 -6.70
CA LEU A 215 -19.11 -7.30 -6.13
C LEU A 215 -18.23 -6.60 -7.19
N ALA A 216 -17.45 -7.35 -7.97
CA ALA A 216 -16.63 -6.81 -9.06
C ALA A 216 -17.47 -6.03 -10.06
N SER A 217 -18.63 -6.58 -10.48
CA SER A 217 -19.57 -5.92 -11.39
C SER A 217 -20.13 -4.62 -10.79
N ARG A 218 -20.51 -4.61 -9.51
CA ARG A 218 -20.96 -3.38 -8.82
C ARG A 218 -19.88 -2.33 -8.76
N VAL A 219 -18.62 -2.70 -8.39
CA VAL A 219 -17.51 -1.77 -8.36
C VAL A 219 -17.22 -1.21 -9.75
N ARG A 220 -17.18 -2.05 -10.79
CA ARG A 220 -16.97 -1.60 -12.18
C ARG A 220 -18.05 -0.58 -12.60
N ARG A 221 -19.32 -0.80 -12.24
CA ARG A 221 -20.40 0.17 -12.49
C ARG A 221 -20.14 1.51 -11.78
N LEU A 222 -19.69 1.47 -10.53
CA LEU A 222 -19.36 2.68 -9.76
C LEU A 222 -18.20 3.47 -10.36
N THR A 223 -17.27 2.84 -11.10
CA THR A 223 -16.19 3.56 -11.80
C THR A 223 -16.65 4.30 -13.05
N THR A 224 -17.87 4.07 -13.55
CA THR A 224 -18.37 4.51 -14.86
C THR A 224 -19.67 5.30 -14.76
N PHE A 225 -19.80 6.21 -13.83
CA PHE A 225 -21.02 7.02 -13.65
C PHE A 225 -22.31 6.21 -13.38
N GLY A 226 -22.19 4.96 -12.93
CA GLY A 226 -23.32 4.10 -12.68
C GLY A 226 -23.95 3.50 -13.94
N PHE A 227 -23.29 3.53 -15.09
CA PHE A 227 -23.79 2.96 -16.34
C PHE A 227 -23.83 1.43 -16.29
N HIS A 228 -24.90 0.86 -16.86
CA HIS A 228 -25.03 -0.58 -17.04
C HIS A 228 -25.85 -0.90 -18.29
N GLY A 229 -25.18 -1.50 -19.28
CA GLY A 229 -25.83 -1.85 -20.56
C GLY A 229 -26.23 -0.67 -21.45
N GLY A 230 -26.00 0.59 -21.02
CA GLY A 230 -26.33 1.81 -21.74
C GLY A 230 -25.71 3.04 -21.07
N ARG A 231 -26.08 4.25 -21.53
CA ARG A 231 -25.59 5.53 -20.99
C ARG A 231 -26.51 6.16 -19.94
N GLU A 232 -27.38 5.37 -19.34
CA GLU A 232 -28.25 5.81 -18.28
C GLU A 232 -27.61 5.49 -16.92
N SER A 233 -27.44 6.50 -16.07
CA SER A 233 -26.92 6.34 -14.72
C SER A 233 -27.98 5.69 -13.83
N GLN A 234 -27.72 4.50 -13.34
CA GLN A 234 -28.64 3.72 -12.52
C GLN A 234 -28.37 3.84 -11.01
N VAL A 235 -27.18 4.28 -10.64
CA VAL A 235 -26.76 4.48 -9.25
C VAL A 235 -25.84 5.70 -9.15
N ALA A 236 -25.84 6.36 -8.00
CA ALA A 236 -24.87 7.41 -7.70
C ALA A 236 -23.45 6.82 -7.75
N ALA A 237 -22.58 7.42 -8.55
CA ALA A 237 -21.28 6.86 -8.89
C ALA A 237 -20.28 7.98 -9.27
N THR A 238 -19.09 7.60 -9.70
CA THR A 238 -18.03 8.54 -10.10
C THR A 238 -17.39 8.14 -11.42
N ASN A 239 -16.39 8.90 -11.85
CA ASN A 239 -15.49 8.53 -12.93
C ASN A 239 -14.12 8.17 -12.33
N ALA A 240 -13.88 6.87 -12.16
CA ALA A 240 -12.65 6.35 -11.58
C ALA A 240 -11.97 5.29 -12.47
N LYS A 241 -12.24 5.34 -13.78
CA LYS A 241 -11.63 4.42 -14.74
C LYS A 241 -10.14 4.70 -14.94
N LEU A 242 -9.35 3.64 -15.06
CA LEU A 242 -7.98 3.74 -15.52
C LEU A 242 -7.94 4.02 -17.04
N SER A 243 -6.92 4.72 -17.52
CA SER A 243 -6.71 5.00 -18.94
C SER A 243 -5.92 3.88 -19.63
N GLU A 244 -5.99 3.81 -20.96
CA GLU A 244 -5.12 2.93 -21.76
C GLU A 244 -3.64 3.25 -21.58
N TYR A 245 -3.28 4.52 -21.40
CA TYR A 245 -1.88 4.93 -21.13
C TYR A 245 -1.37 4.37 -19.79
N ALA A 246 -2.18 4.40 -18.75
CA ALA A 246 -1.82 3.79 -17.47
C ALA A 246 -1.72 2.26 -17.58
N ALA A 247 -2.62 1.64 -18.36
CA ALA A 247 -2.55 0.21 -18.65
C ALA A 247 -1.29 -0.15 -19.45
N ALA A 248 -0.86 0.69 -20.41
CA ALA A 248 0.40 0.52 -21.16
C ALA A 248 1.62 0.47 -20.24
N VAL A 249 1.70 1.40 -19.27
CA VAL A 249 2.76 1.38 -18.25
C VAL A 249 2.65 0.13 -17.37
N GLY A 250 1.43 -0.26 -17.00
CA GLY A 250 1.15 -1.45 -16.18
C GLY A 250 1.58 -2.74 -16.88
N LEU A 251 1.30 -2.89 -18.16
CA LEU A 251 1.69 -4.05 -18.96
C LEU A 251 3.22 -4.16 -19.07
N ALA A 252 3.90 -3.06 -19.37
CA ALA A 252 5.36 -3.01 -19.40
C ALA A 252 5.96 -3.33 -18.00
N GLY A 253 5.31 -2.89 -16.93
CA GLY A 253 5.69 -3.23 -15.55
C GLY A 253 5.52 -4.72 -15.24
N LEU A 254 4.43 -5.34 -15.70
CA LEU A 254 4.22 -6.79 -15.55
C LEU A 254 5.24 -7.61 -16.33
N ASP A 255 5.68 -7.16 -17.52
CA ASP A 255 6.74 -7.82 -18.27
C ASP A 255 8.07 -7.81 -17.51
N ALA A 256 8.38 -6.70 -16.84
CA ALA A 256 9.60 -6.54 -16.06
C ALA A 256 9.53 -7.21 -14.68
N TRP A 257 8.33 -7.49 -14.16
CA TRP A 257 8.11 -7.89 -12.78
C TRP A 257 8.94 -9.09 -12.29
N PRO A 258 9.08 -10.20 -13.03
CA PRO A 258 9.89 -11.33 -12.54
C PRO A 258 11.35 -10.92 -12.27
N SER A 259 11.93 -10.09 -13.14
CA SER A 259 13.29 -9.55 -12.98
C SER A 259 13.35 -8.54 -11.84
N ASP A 260 12.40 -7.63 -11.76
CA ASP A 260 12.39 -6.58 -10.73
C ASP A 260 12.13 -7.16 -9.35
N ARG A 261 11.26 -8.19 -9.21
CA ARG A 261 11.08 -8.93 -7.96
C ARG A 261 12.42 -9.49 -7.45
N PHE A 262 13.17 -10.15 -8.32
CA PHE A 262 14.49 -10.69 -7.95
C PHE A 262 15.44 -9.58 -7.49
N ARG A 263 15.45 -8.44 -8.18
CA ARG A 263 16.30 -7.28 -7.82
C ARG A 263 15.90 -6.67 -6.49
N PHE A 264 14.59 -6.52 -6.19
CA PHE A 264 14.10 -6.06 -4.88
C PHE A 264 14.56 -7.00 -3.77
N LEU A 265 14.37 -8.31 -3.94
CA LEU A 265 14.82 -9.30 -2.95
C LEU A 265 16.33 -9.26 -2.74
N ARG A 266 17.11 -9.14 -3.81
CA ARG A 266 18.58 -9.03 -3.71
C ARG A 266 19.00 -7.78 -2.95
N ALA A 267 18.41 -6.62 -3.24
CA ALA A 267 18.73 -5.36 -2.54
C ALA A 267 18.33 -5.46 -1.05
N ALA A 268 17.18 -6.03 -0.75
CA ALA A 268 16.71 -6.22 0.63
C ALA A 268 17.60 -7.20 1.40
N GLN A 269 17.99 -8.32 0.79
CA GLN A 269 18.90 -9.30 1.39
C GLN A 269 20.28 -8.67 1.69
N GLN A 270 20.79 -7.86 0.77
CA GLN A 270 22.05 -7.13 0.98
C GLN A 270 21.98 -6.20 2.20
N LEU A 271 20.90 -5.44 2.35
CA LEU A 271 20.68 -4.56 3.49
C LEU A 271 20.50 -5.37 4.79
N ARG A 272 19.76 -6.49 4.78
CA ARG A 272 19.64 -7.38 5.95
C ARG A 272 21.01 -7.92 6.40
N ILE A 273 21.82 -8.42 5.45
CA ILE A 273 23.15 -8.96 5.75
C ILE A 273 24.03 -7.89 6.37
N SER A 274 23.98 -6.65 5.87
CA SER A 274 24.79 -5.56 6.42
C SER A 274 24.41 -5.17 7.85
N LEU A 275 23.24 -5.56 8.32
CA LEU A 275 22.71 -5.30 9.67
C LEU A 275 22.69 -6.55 10.57
N ILE A 276 23.27 -7.68 10.12
CA ILE A 276 23.43 -8.88 10.97
C ILE A 276 24.19 -8.51 12.24
N GLY A 277 23.73 -9.05 13.38
CA GLY A 277 24.33 -8.81 14.69
C GLY A 277 23.94 -7.48 15.35
N GLN A 278 22.96 -6.77 14.80
CA GLN A 278 22.35 -5.59 15.42
C GLN A 278 21.06 -5.99 16.17
N PRO A 279 21.11 -6.30 17.47
CA PRO A 279 19.94 -6.80 18.22
C PRO A 279 18.83 -5.76 18.35
N ASN A 280 19.16 -4.48 18.17
CA ASN A 280 18.25 -3.35 18.26
C ASN A 280 17.60 -2.99 16.92
N VAL A 281 17.78 -3.79 15.87
CA VAL A 281 17.14 -3.60 14.56
C VAL A 281 16.31 -4.82 14.22
N ARG A 282 14.99 -4.64 14.14
CA ARG A 282 14.05 -5.70 13.80
C ARG A 282 13.39 -5.42 12.45
N PHE A 283 13.50 -6.34 11.53
CA PHE A 283 12.71 -6.37 10.30
C PHE A 283 11.38 -7.09 10.53
N GLN A 284 10.37 -6.79 9.71
CA GLN A 284 9.20 -7.66 9.63
C GLN A 284 9.58 -9.06 9.16
N ASP A 285 8.84 -10.06 9.63
CA ASP A 285 9.10 -11.45 9.27
C ASP A 285 9.02 -11.66 7.74
N GLY A 286 9.97 -12.41 7.19
CA GLY A 286 10.07 -12.67 5.76
C GLY A 286 10.55 -11.48 4.90
N TRP A 287 10.67 -10.25 5.44
CA TRP A 287 11.09 -9.09 4.66
C TRP A 287 12.42 -9.32 3.93
N GLY A 288 12.42 -9.15 2.59
CA GLY A 288 13.61 -9.30 1.77
C GLY A 288 14.16 -10.73 1.65
N ALA A 289 13.45 -11.73 2.20
CA ALA A 289 13.75 -13.15 2.02
C ALA A 289 12.60 -13.85 1.28
N GLU A 290 11.38 -13.62 1.70
CA GLU A 290 10.19 -14.30 1.18
C GLU A 290 9.40 -13.40 0.23
N TRP A 291 9.36 -12.10 0.52
CA TRP A 291 8.55 -11.14 -0.23
C TRP A 291 9.28 -9.84 -0.55
N ALA A 292 8.88 -9.23 -1.67
CA ALA A 292 9.40 -7.99 -2.20
C ALA A 292 8.49 -6.80 -1.87
N THR A 293 9.11 -5.69 -1.50
CA THR A 293 8.44 -4.41 -1.26
C THR A 293 9.32 -3.26 -1.75
N SER A 294 8.75 -2.08 -1.87
CA SER A 294 9.46 -0.85 -2.25
C SER A 294 9.98 -0.04 -1.06
N VAL A 295 9.77 -0.51 0.16
CA VAL A 295 10.18 0.18 1.38
C VAL A 295 10.95 -0.75 2.32
N CYS A 296 11.88 -0.20 3.08
CA CYS A 296 12.52 -0.87 4.19
C CYS A 296 12.06 -0.20 5.49
N THR A 297 11.26 -0.91 6.27
CA THR A 297 10.86 -0.46 7.61
C THR A 297 11.52 -1.33 8.66
N VAL A 298 12.08 -0.70 9.68
CA VAL A 298 12.72 -1.39 10.81
C VAL A 298 12.15 -0.92 12.13
N GLY A 299 11.96 -1.88 13.04
CA GLY A 299 11.65 -1.61 14.44
C GLY A 299 12.95 -1.40 15.23
N LEU A 300 12.97 -0.33 16.01
CA LEU A 300 14.05 0.07 16.90
C LEU A 300 13.56 -0.03 18.36
N PRO A 301 14.45 0.12 19.38
CA PRO A 301 14.02 0.25 20.76
C PRO A 301 12.99 1.36 20.96
N ASP A 302 12.04 1.15 21.89
CA ASP A 302 10.95 2.11 22.11
C ASP A 302 11.47 3.52 22.41
N GLY A 303 10.93 4.52 21.72
CA GLY A 303 11.25 5.93 21.91
C GLY A 303 12.51 6.41 21.15
N THR A 304 13.22 5.53 20.45
CA THR A 304 14.53 5.91 19.84
C THR A 304 14.44 6.36 18.38
N ALA A 305 13.32 6.08 17.69
CA ALA A 305 13.17 6.34 16.26
C ALA A 305 13.48 7.79 15.85
N GLY A 306 13.06 8.77 16.65
CA GLY A 306 13.30 10.20 16.38
C GLY A 306 14.76 10.58 16.49
N ALA A 307 15.47 10.13 17.53
CA ALA A 307 16.89 10.40 17.73
C ALA A 307 17.74 9.75 16.63
N VAL A 308 17.47 8.47 16.32
CA VAL A 308 18.15 7.76 15.22
C VAL A 308 17.90 8.46 13.88
N ALA A 309 16.67 8.88 13.60
CA ALA A 309 16.35 9.60 12.37
C ALA A 309 17.12 10.93 12.25
N ALA A 310 17.26 11.69 13.35
CA ALA A 310 18.05 12.93 13.39
C ALA A 310 19.53 12.67 13.08
N THR A 311 20.15 11.70 13.76
CA THR A 311 21.56 11.33 13.53
C THR A 311 21.80 10.88 12.07
N LEU A 312 20.91 10.06 11.51
CA LEU A 312 21.01 9.63 10.10
C LEU A 312 20.88 10.82 9.15
N HIS A 313 19.97 11.75 9.44
CA HIS A 313 19.77 12.96 8.64
C HIS A 313 21.03 13.84 8.60
N GLU A 314 21.71 14.04 9.74
CA GLU A 314 22.97 14.77 9.82
C GLU A 314 24.08 14.14 8.97
N GLN A 315 24.06 12.80 8.83
CA GLN A 315 24.97 12.07 7.96
C GLN A 315 24.52 12.00 6.49
N GLY A 316 23.47 12.76 6.11
CA GLY A 316 22.96 12.80 4.75
C GLY A 316 22.19 11.54 4.34
N ILE A 317 21.61 10.82 5.28
CA ILE A 317 20.77 9.65 5.04
C ILE A 317 19.34 10.01 5.40
N ASP A 318 18.45 9.99 4.39
CA ASP A 318 17.04 10.29 4.62
C ASP A 318 16.32 9.11 5.25
N THR A 319 15.43 9.41 6.18
CA THR A 319 14.53 8.43 6.81
C THR A 319 13.09 8.90 6.72
N ARG A 320 12.14 8.02 7.01
CA ARG A 320 10.73 8.40 7.05
C ARG A 320 9.95 7.58 8.06
N GLN A 321 9.16 8.26 8.87
CA GLN A 321 8.06 7.63 9.60
C GLN A 321 6.84 7.60 8.66
N TRP A 322 6.65 6.46 7.96
CA TRP A 322 5.70 6.35 6.85
C TRP A 322 4.25 6.62 7.26
N TRP A 323 3.87 6.28 8.48
CA TRP A 323 2.53 6.46 9.03
C TRP A 323 2.51 7.43 10.23
N GLY A 324 3.58 8.23 10.38
CA GLY A 324 3.70 9.24 11.42
C GLY A 324 3.49 8.69 12.82
N THR A 325 2.60 9.30 13.55
CA THR A 325 2.21 8.91 14.92
C THR A 325 0.95 8.02 14.94
N GLY A 326 0.57 7.44 13.79
CA GLY A 326 -0.64 6.68 13.61
C GLY A 326 -1.78 7.51 13.01
N CYS A 327 -2.67 6.85 12.26
CA CYS A 327 -3.77 7.52 11.55
C CYS A 327 -4.70 8.28 12.51
N HIS A 328 -4.96 7.74 13.69
CA HIS A 328 -5.84 8.28 14.73
C HIS A 328 -5.37 9.62 15.32
N THR A 329 -4.10 9.99 15.15
CA THR A 329 -3.55 11.25 15.67
C THR A 329 -3.64 12.40 14.66
N THR A 330 -3.97 12.10 13.42
CA THR A 330 -4.10 13.14 12.39
C THR A 330 -5.33 14.01 12.64
N PRO A 331 -5.27 15.32 12.40
CA PRO A 331 -6.40 16.22 12.70
C PRO A 331 -7.73 15.79 12.08
N ALA A 332 -7.69 15.17 10.89
CA ALA A 332 -8.90 14.71 10.20
C ALA A 332 -9.61 13.55 10.92
N PHE A 333 -8.93 12.80 11.78
CA PHE A 333 -9.42 11.57 12.41
C PHE A 333 -9.24 11.55 13.92
N ALA A 334 -8.81 12.67 14.52
CA ALA A 334 -8.54 12.75 15.97
C ALA A 334 -9.79 12.48 16.83
N ASP A 335 -10.97 12.80 16.32
CA ASP A 335 -12.25 12.60 16.99
C ASP A 335 -12.92 11.26 16.66
N CYS A 336 -12.29 10.41 15.83
CA CYS A 336 -12.85 9.09 15.53
C CYS A 336 -12.78 8.14 16.71
N ALA A 337 -13.78 7.26 16.79
CA ALA A 337 -13.87 6.23 17.84
C ALA A 337 -12.67 5.27 17.78
N ARG A 338 -12.18 4.85 18.95
CA ARG A 338 -11.01 3.99 19.07
C ARG A 338 -10.97 3.22 20.39
N GLY A 339 -10.23 2.11 20.37
CA GLY A 339 -9.86 1.37 21.59
C GLY A 339 -8.56 1.89 22.23
N ASP A 340 -7.98 1.07 23.10
CA ASP A 340 -6.61 1.26 23.56
C ASP A 340 -5.65 0.97 22.40
N LEU A 341 -4.68 1.86 22.14
CA LEU A 341 -3.79 1.85 20.99
C LEU A 341 -2.31 1.77 21.38
N ARG A 342 -2.00 1.16 22.52
CA ARG A 342 -0.66 1.13 23.13
C ARG A 342 0.44 0.59 22.19
N HIS A 343 0.11 -0.40 21.36
CA HIS A 343 1.08 -0.97 20.40
C HIS A 343 1.29 -0.05 19.21
N THR A 344 0.22 0.56 18.69
CA THR A 344 0.30 1.60 17.66
C THR A 344 1.16 2.77 18.13
N ASP A 345 0.93 3.27 19.36
CA ASP A 345 1.70 4.38 19.92
C ASP A 345 3.18 4.00 20.12
N ARG A 346 3.46 2.76 20.50
CA ARG A 346 4.83 2.25 20.59
C ARG A 346 5.49 2.15 19.22
N LEU A 347 4.80 1.60 18.21
CA LEU A 347 5.33 1.51 16.85
C LEU A 347 5.63 2.89 16.27
N ALA A 348 4.80 3.88 16.53
CA ALA A 348 5.02 5.27 16.13
C ALA A 348 6.34 5.86 16.65
N ARG A 349 6.80 5.43 17.83
CA ARG A 349 8.06 5.89 18.44
C ARG A 349 9.26 5.00 18.12
N SER A 350 9.05 3.83 17.54
CA SER A 350 10.09 2.82 17.32
C SER A 350 10.30 2.43 15.86
N VAL A 351 9.37 2.72 14.94
CA VAL A 351 9.51 2.29 13.54
C VAL A 351 9.95 3.44 12.64
N ILE A 352 11.02 3.21 11.88
CA ILE A 352 11.47 4.11 10.82
C ILE A 352 11.64 3.39 9.49
N GLY A 353 11.46 4.12 8.40
CA GLY A 353 11.84 3.71 7.06
C GLY A 353 13.29 4.12 6.78
N LEU A 354 14.10 3.15 6.40
CA LEU A 354 15.45 3.35 5.90
C LEU A 354 15.46 3.55 4.39
N PRO A 355 16.50 4.16 3.79
CA PRO A 355 16.66 4.23 2.35
C PRO A 355 16.58 2.85 1.72
N PHE A 356 15.70 2.72 0.74
CA PHE A 356 15.53 1.47 0.01
C PHE A 356 15.07 1.72 -1.43
N SER A 357 15.70 1.01 -2.35
CA SER A 357 15.29 0.96 -3.75
C SER A 357 15.84 -0.30 -4.41
N ILE A 358 15.25 -0.66 -5.54
CA ILE A 358 15.68 -1.80 -6.38
C ILE A 358 17.14 -1.68 -6.85
N ASP A 359 17.67 -0.45 -6.91
CA ASP A 359 19.02 -0.11 -7.39
C ASP A 359 19.98 0.25 -6.22
N LEU A 360 19.61 -0.08 -4.97
CA LEU A 360 20.46 0.19 -3.80
C LEU A 360 21.81 -0.57 -3.93
N GLY A 361 22.90 0.19 -4.05
CA GLY A 361 24.25 -0.35 -4.24
C GLY A 361 24.95 -0.73 -2.93
N VAL A 362 26.06 -1.47 -3.04
CA VAL A 362 26.85 -1.92 -1.88
C VAL A 362 27.32 -0.74 -1.04
N ALA A 363 27.91 0.28 -1.67
CA ALA A 363 28.43 1.46 -0.98
C ALA A 363 27.34 2.24 -0.20
N GLU A 364 26.14 2.38 -0.77
CA GLU A 364 25.03 3.01 -0.07
C GLU A 364 24.55 2.14 1.10
N THR A 365 24.44 0.82 0.90
CA THR A 365 24.08 -0.14 1.94
C THR A 365 25.06 -0.09 3.13
N GLU A 366 26.35 -0.08 2.86
CA GLU A 366 27.40 0.06 3.89
C GLU A 366 27.29 1.39 4.63
N ARG A 367 27.09 2.49 3.92
CA ARG A 367 26.90 3.81 4.50
C ARG A 367 25.69 3.86 5.43
N ILE A 368 24.54 3.31 4.99
CA ILE A 368 23.31 3.23 5.80
C ILE A 368 23.55 2.39 7.07
N SER A 369 24.15 1.21 6.91
CA SER A 369 24.34 0.29 8.04
C SER A 369 25.36 0.81 9.05
N CYS A 370 26.46 1.45 8.61
CA CYS A 370 27.43 2.08 9.50
C CYS A 370 26.80 3.23 10.30
N ALA A 371 26.07 4.12 9.62
CA ALA A 371 25.41 5.24 10.27
C ALA A 371 24.33 4.79 11.28
N LEU A 372 23.55 3.75 10.93
CA LEU A 372 22.55 3.21 11.84
C LEU A 372 23.17 2.56 13.08
N ARG A 373 24.30 1.82 12.91
CA ARG A 373 25.04 1.24 14.05
C ARG A 373 25.55 2.32 14.98
N GLN A 374 26.13 3.38 14.44
CA GLN A 374 26.63 4.51 15.22
C GLN A 374 25.48 5.19 15.97
N ALA A 375 24.40 5.53 15.29
CA ALA A 375 23.22 6.15 15.90
C ALA A 375 22.62 5.31 17.05
N LEU A 376 22.69 3.97 16.95
CA LEU A 376 22.22 3.08 18.01
C LEU A 376 23.23 2.88 19.16
N ALA A 377 24.51 3.11 18.91
CA ALA A 377 25.54 3.04 19.94
C ALA A 377 25.61 4.32 20.79
N ASP A 378 25.13 5.44 20.26
CA ASP A 378 25.12 6.75 20.90
C ASP A 378 23.84 6.98 21.75
N LEU A 379 22.92 6.00 21.83
CA LEU A 379 21.70 6.00 22.65
C LEU A 379 21.93 5.41 24.04
#